data_abaf7776e3e43a431a1d885417255c64
#
_entry.id   abaf7776e3e43a431a1d885417255c64
#
_cell.length_a   1.000
_cell.length_b   1.000
_cell.length_c   1.000
_cell.angle_alpha   90.00
_cell.angle_beta   90.00
_cell.angle_gamma   90.00
#
_symmetry.space_group_name_H-M   'P 1'
#
loop_
_entity.id
_entity.type
_entity.pdbx_description
1 polymer ?
#
loop_
_entity_poly.entity_id
_entity_poly.type
_entity_poly.pdbx_seq_one_letter_code
_entity_poly.pdbx_strand_id
1 'polypeptide(L)'
;MNTKNNKKFQETDALVCDMFLKLLDEYDFGDISISLLCQKTGITRATFYSHFGDMDHFFDAVAKRLFLTLVEKDRTLIRNRDLTDDLYRATFLALFEHILSYRSFYQVYVTKVAQLPFLSVVSAFGHSDGMKRYAAIQGITTKRQAEYCATFYYTGLTAMIRMWLEGGCQETPDEMYDLMSFQTKIMAR
;
A
#
# COMPACT_ATOMS: atom_id res chain seq x y z
N MET A 1 15.72 -28.26 7.95
CA MET A 1 14.33 -27.82 7.93
C MET A 1 14.36 -26.30 7.68
N ASN A 2 13.97 -25.85 6.49
CA ASN A 2 14.08 -24.44 6.09
C ASN A 2 12.87 -23.69 6.65
N THR A 3 13.03 -23.00 7.76
CA THR A 3 11.96 -22.22 8.38
C THR A 3 11.89 -20.83 7.71
N LYS A 4 10.67 -20.30 7.55
CA LYS A 4 10.40 -18.94 7.01
C LYS A 4 11.21 -17.82 7.70
N ASN A 5 11.88 -18.10 8.81
CA ASN A 5 12.76 -17.18 9.54
C ASN A 5 14.25 -17.36 9.21
N ASN A 6 14.62 -18.24 8.28
CA ASN A 6 16.00 -18.38 7.85
C ASN A 6 16.38 -17.22 6.93
N LYS A 7 17.50 -16.54 7.20
CA LYS A 7 18.01 -15.42 6.40
C LYS A 7 18.05 -15.72 4.89
N LYS A 8 18.55 -16.91 4.52
CA LYS A 8 18.59 -17.34 3.10
C LYS A 8 17.20 -17.48 2.49
N PHE A 9 16.18 -17.88 3.26
CA PHE A 9 14.80 -17.96 2.78
C PHE A 9 14.26 -16.56 2.48
N GLN A 10 14.45 -15.61 3.39
CA GLN A 10 14.04 -14.22 3.22
C GLN A 10 14.76 -13.52 2.07
N GLU A 11 16.05 -13.82 1.87
CA GLU A 11 16.82 -13.29 0.73
C GLU A 11 16.28 -13.79 -0.61
N THR A 12 15.86 -15.07 -0.67
CA THR A 12 15.21 -15.63 -1.87
C THR A 12 13.86 -14.99 -2.12
N ASP A 13 13.02 -14.81 -1.09
CA ASP A 13 11.73 -14.13 -1.20
C ASP A 13 11.93 -12.70 -1.73
N ALA A 14 12.88 -11.97 -1.17
CA ALA A 14 13.21 -10.62 -1.59
C ALA A 14 13.64 -10.58 -3.07
N LEU A 15 14.56 -11.46 -3.46
CA LEU A 15 15.06 -11.55 -4.83
C LEU A 15 13.93 -11.76 -5.86
N VAL A 16 13.01 -12.69 -5.57
CA VAL A 16 11.92 -13.01 -6.49
C VAL A 16 10.91 -11.86 -6.56
N CYS A 17 10.56 -11.27 -5.41
CA CYS A 17 9.66 -10.11 -5.36
C CYS A 17 10.25 -8.91 -6.11
N ASP A 18 11.53 -8.58 -5.90
CA ASP A 18 12.18 -7.45 -6.57
C ASP A 18 12.29 -7.67 -8.08
N MET A 19 12.56 -8.92 -8.52
CA MET A 19 12.56 -9.26 -9.94
C MET A 19 11.17 -9.10 -10.55
N PHE A 20 10.13 -9.56 -9.86
CA PHE A 20 8.75 -9.43 -10.34
C PHE A 20 8.34 -7.96 -10.53
N LEU A 21 8.68 -7.10 -9.55
CA LEU A 21 8.39 -5.67 -9.66
C LEU A 21 9.09 -5.04 -10.87
N LYS A 22 10.35 -5.42 -11.15
CA LYS A 22 11.07 -4.98 -12.38
C LYS A 22 10.42 -5.48 -13.64
N LEU A 23 9.98 -6.74 -13.66
CA LEU A 23 9.34 -7.31 -14.85
C LEU A 23 7.99 -6.64 -15.16
N LEU A 24 7.27 -6.16 -14.16
CA LEU A 24 6.02 -5.40 -14.36
C LEU A 24 6.24 -4.04 -15.06
N ASP A 25 7.46 -3.50 -15.05
CA ASP A 25 7.79 -2.30 -15.80
C ASP A 25 8.10 -2.58 -17.28
N GLU A 26 8.37 -3.85 -17.63
CA GLU A 26 8.78 -4.27 -18.98
C GLU A 26 7.74 -5.16 -19.69
N TYR A 27 6.90 -5.86 -18.95
CA TYR A 27 5.97 -6.88 -19.44
C TYR A 27 4.57 -6.67 -18.89
N ASP A 28 3.56 -7.03 -19.67
CA ASP A 28 2.20 -7.16 -19.14
C ASP A 28 2.15 -8.28 -18.10
N PHE A 29 1.34 -8.08 -17.05
CA PHE A 29 1.22 -9.05 -15.96
C PHE A 29 0.90 -10.48 -16.45
N GLY A 30 0.06 -10.61 -17.49
CA GLY A 30 -0.33 -11.90 -18.07
C GLY A 30 0.84 -12.68 -18.69
N ASP A 31 1.91 -11.99 -19.07
CA ASP A 31 3.10 -12.58 -19.69
C ASP A 31 4.17 -12.98 -18.66
N ILE A 32 4.02 -12.55 -17.41
CA ILE A 32 4.94 -12.88 -16.33
C ILE A 32 4.61 -14.25 -15.75
N SER A 33 5.28 -15.28 -16.23
CA SER A 33 5.11 -16.66 -15.74
C SER A 33 6.11 -17.01 -14.63
N ILE A 34 5.78 -18.06 -13.84
CA ILE A 34 6.72 -18.65 -12.86
C ILE A 34 8.01 -19.08 -13.53
N SER A 35 7.93 -19.57 -14.79
CA SER A 35 9.12 -19.94 -15.55
C SER A 35 10.03 -18.77 -15.85
N LEU A 36 9.46 -17.63 -16.24
CA LEU A 36 10.19 -16.40 -16.50
C LEU A 36 10.85 -15.89 -15.20
N LEU A 37 10.11 -15.87 -14.09
CA LEU A 37 10.66 -15.49 -12.78
C LEU A 37 11.82 -16.39 -12.36
N CYS A 38 11.68 -17.72 -12.49
CA CYS A 38 12.75 -18.66 -12.17
C CYS A 38 13.97 -18.45 -13.06
N GLN A 39 13.78 -18.23 -14.37
CA GLN A 39 14.85 -17.95 -15.31
C GLN A 39 15.61 -16.67 -14.95
N LYS A 40 14.89 -15.60 -14.65
CA LYS A 40 15.48 -14.28 -14.35
C LYS A 40 16.18 -14.24 -12.99
N THR A 41 15.70 -15.02 -12.00
CA THR A 41 16.26 -15.07 -10.64
C THR A 41 17.28 -16.18 -10.41
N GLY A 42 17.36 -17.14 -11.34
CA GLY A 42 18.24 -18.32 -11.19
C GLY A 42 17.76 -19.36 -10.18
N ILE A 43 16.54 -19.25 -9.65
CA ILE A 43 15.97 -20.26 -8.76
C ILE A 43 15.27 -21.37 -9.56
N THR A 44 15.10 -22.56 -8.92
CA THR A 44 14.31 -23.63 -9.53
C THR A 44 12.80 -23.42 -9.30
N ARG A 45 11.96 -24.04 -10.17
CA ARG A 45 10.51 -24.08 -9.94
C ARG A 45 10.15 -24.69 -8.59
N ALA A 46 10.84 -25.77 -8.17
CA ALA A 46 10.64 -26.40 -6.87
C ALA A 46 10.89 -25.39 -5.73
N THR A 47 11.94 -24.57 -5.86
CA THR A 47 12.22 -23.48 -4.92
C THR A 47 11.08 -22.46 -4.90
N PHE A 48 10.60 -22.01 -6.06
CA PHE A 48 9.49 -21.07 -6.13
C PHE A 48 8.24 -21.62 -5.41
N TYR A 49 7.83 -22.84 -5.76
CA TYR A 49 6.65 -23.48 -5.13
C TYR A 49 6.80 -23.70 -3.63
N SER A 50 8.02 -23.99 -3.14
CA SER A 50 8.26 -24.13 -1.70
C SER A 50 8.18 -22.83 -0.92
N HIS A 51 8.41 -21.67 -1.60
CA HIS A 51 8.35 -20.34 -1.00
C HIS A 51 6.93 -19.74 -1.06
N PHE A 52 6.28 -19.87 -2.19
CA PHE A 52 5.06 -19.10 -2.50
C PHE A 52 3.82 -19.97 -2.77
N GLY A 53 4.00 -21.25 -3.10
CA GLY A 53 2.89 -22.13 -3.47
C GLY A 53 2.49 -21.98 -4.93
N ASP A 54 1.88 -20.86 -5.31
CA ASP A 54 1.45 -20.55 -6.67
C ASP A 54 1.63 -19.05 -6.97
N MET A 55 1.15 -18.61 -8.15
CA MET A 55 1.27 -17.23 -8.59
C MET A 55 0.38 -16.27 -7.80
N ASP A 56 -0.81 -16.71 -7.38
CA ASP A 56 -1.73 -15.85 -6.63
C ASP A 56 -1.22 -15.62 -5.20
N HIS A 57 -0.77 -16.66 -4.52
CA HIS A 57 -0.12 -16.52 -3.21
C HIS A 57 1.20 -15.73 -3.29
N PHE A 58 1.94 -15.86 -4.39
CA PHE A 58 3.11 -15.04 -4.64
C PHE A 58 2.74 -13.55 -4.79
N PHE A 59 1.70 -13.25 -5.57
CA PHE A 59 1.22 -11.89 -5.75
C PHE A 59 0.77 -11.25 -4.42
N ASP A 60 0.07 -12.01 -3.58
CA ASP A 60 -0.29 -11.60 -2.22
C ASP A 60 0.94 -11.35 -1.33
N ALA A 61 1.99 -12.18 -1.47
CA ALA A 61 3.25 -11.99 -0.74
C ALA A 61 3.95 -10.68 -1.16
N VAL A 62 3.94 -10.34 -2.46
CA VAL A 62 4.46 -9.07 -2.97
C VAL A 62 3.66 -7.91 -2.40
N ALA A 63 2.32 -7.98 -2.45
CA ALA A 63 1.44 -6.96 -1.88
C ALA A 63 1.73 -6.72 -0.39
N LYS A 64 1.83 -7.80 0.37
CA LYS A 64 2.16 -7.74 1.81
C LYS A 64 3.54 -7.11 2.06
N ARG A 65 4.54 -7.44 1.25
CA ARG A 65 5.88 -6.87 1.38
C ARG A 65 5.88 -5.35 1.12
N LEU A 66 5.25 -4.91 0.04
CA LEU A 66 5.11 -3.49 -0.28
C LEU A 66 4.38 -2.74 0.84
N PHE A 67 3.33 -3.34 1.36
CA PHE A 67 2.62 -2.85 2.52
C PHE A 67 3.51 -2.66 3.76
N LEU A 68 4.29 -3.69 4.13
CA LEU A 68 5.19 -3.60 5.29
C LEU A 68 6.26 -2.52 5.09
N THR A 69 6.74 -2.32 3.86
CA THR A 69 7.68 -1.23 3.52
C THR A 69 7.05 0.15 3.77
N LEU A 70 5.79 0.34 3.38
CA LEU A 70 5.05 1.57 3.65
C LEU A 70 4.86 1.80 5.15
N VAL A 71 4.43 0.78 5.90
CA VAL A 71 4.24 0.86 7.36
C VAL A 71 5.53 1.21 8.10
N GLU A 72 6.67 0.65 7.68
CA GLU A 72 7.94 0.94 8.32
C GLU A 72 8.40 2.37 8.03
N LYS A 73 8.21 2.85 6.78
CA LYS A 73 8.47 4.25 6.40
C LYS A 73 7.65 5.22 7.25
N ASP A 74 6.38 4.91 7.47
CA ASP A 74 5.47 5.70 8.29
C ASP A 74 5.81 5.67 9.77
N ARG A 75 6.14 4.51 10.34
CA ARG A 75 6.63 4.41 11.73
C ARG A 75 7.84 5.28 11.98
N THR A 76 8.73 5.40 11.00
CA THR A 76 9.91 6.26 11.09
C THR A 76 9.53 7.75 11.12
N LEU A 77 8.51 8.15 10.36
CA LEU A 77 7.99 9.51 10.36
C LEU A 77 7.31 9.88 11.69
N ILE A 78 6.52 8.97 12.27
CA ILE A 78 5.74 9.21 13.49
C ILE A 78 6.62 9.16 14.75
N ARG A 79 7.63 8.31 14.80
CA ARG A 79 8.40 7.98 16.02
C ARG A 79 9.07 9.17 16.70
N ASN A 80 9.30 10.27 16.00
CA ASN A 80 10.10 11.41 16.47
C ASN A 80 9.40 12.76 16.41
N ARG A 81 8.07 12.83 16.21
CA ARG A 81 7.37 14.11 16.00
C ARG A 81 6.02 14.16 16.72
N ASP A 82 5.68 15.34 17.22
CA ASP A 82 4.31 15.64 17.64
C ASP A 82 3.37 15.60 16.41
N LEU A 83 2.14 15.13 16.61
CA LEU A 83 1.12 15.04 15.57
C LEU A 83 0.69 16.46 15.14
N THR A 84 1.38 17.01 14.16
CA THR A 84 1.08 18.29 13.53
C THR A 84 0.42 18.07 12.17
N ASP A 85 -0.15 19.14 11.59
CA ASP A 85 -0.67 19.11 10.22
C ASP A 85 0.44 18.75 9.21
N ASP A 86 1.70 19.14 9.49
CA ASP A 86 2.86 18.77 8.68
C ASP A 86 3.13 17.25 8.71
N LEU A 87 2.94 16.59 9.85
CA LEU A 87 3.11 15.14 9.95
C LEU A 87 2.01 14.41 9.18
N TYR A 88 0.76 14.90 9.28
CA TYR A 88 -0.36 14.36 8.52
C TYR A 88 -0.09 14.45 7.01
N ARG A 89 0.36 15.62 6.53
CA ARG A 89 0.77 15.81 5.14
C ARG A 89 1.90 14.86 4.75
N ALA A 90 2.95 14.77 5.55
CA ALA A 90 4.10 13.91 5.26
C ALA A 90 3.73 12.42 5.15
N THR A 91 2.79 11.94 5.97
CA THR A 91 2.27 10.57 5.92
C THR A 91 1.54 10.27 4.60
N PHE A 92 0.67 11.18 4.15
CA PHE A 92 -0.04 11.00 2.88
C PHE A 92 0.87 11.16 1.66
N LEU A 93 1.81 12.10 1.71
CA LEU A 93 2.83 12.19 0.66
C LEU A 93 3.64 10.90 0.55
N ALA A 94 4.07 10.33 1.68
CA ALA A 94 4.78 9.05 1.70
C ALA A 94 3.94 7.90 1.11
N LEU A 95 2.62 7.90 1.33
CA LEU A 95 1.68 6.95 0.72
C LEU A 95 1.62 7.14 -0.80
N PHE A 96 1.38 8.35 -1.29
CA PHE A 96 1.25 8.62 -2.73
C PHE A 96 2.58 8.39 -3.47
N GLU A 97 3.72 8.81 -2.89
CA GLU A 97 5.06 8.51 -3.41
C GLU A 97 5.32 7.01 -3.49
N HIS A 98 4.91 6.26 -2.47
CA HIS A 98 5.06 4.80 -2.46
C HIS A 98 4.23 4.16 -3.57
N ILE A 99 2.97 4.56 -3.72
CA ILE A 99 2.10 4.07 -4.81
C ILE A 99 2.72 4.38 -6.17
N LEU A 100 3.18 5.60 -6.36
CA LEU A 100 3.82 6.04 -7.61
C LEU A 100 5.10 5.26 -7.92
N SER A 101 5.92 4.98 -6.89
CA SER A 101 7.16 4.19 -7.03
C SER A 101 6.91 2.74 -7.46
N TYR A 102 5.73 2.20 -7.19
CA TYR A 102 5.32 0.83 -7.53
C TYR A 102 4.04 0.82 -8.38
N ARG A 103 3.85 1.87 -9.21
CA ARG A 103 2.62 2.07 -9.99
C ARG A 103 2.22 0.86 -10.82
N SER A 104 3.18 0.22 -11.51
CA SER A 104 2.93 -0.94 -12.36
C SER A 104 2.31 -2.10 -11.58
N PHE A 105 2.78 -2.34 -10.35
CA PHE A 105 2.18 -3.32 -9.44
C PHE A 105 0.78 -2.91 -9.01
N TYR A 106 0.60 -1.66 -8.56
CA TYR A 106 -0.69 -1.21 -8.04
C TYR A 106 -1.77 -1.09 -9.11
N GLN A 107 -1.42 -0.78 -10.35
CA GLN A 107 -2.34 -0.83 -11.48
C GLN A 107 -2.91 -2.24 -11.70
N VAL A 108 -2.06 -3.28 -11.65
CA VAL A 108 -2.53 -4.68 -11.68
C VAL A 108 -3.34 -5.02 -10.43
N TYR A 109 -2.86 -4.60 -9.27
CA TYR A 109 -3.49 -4.90 -7.98
C TYR A 109 -4.95 -4.42 -7.92
N VAL A 110 -5.23 -3.18 -8.32
CA VAL A 110 -6.60 -2.60 -8.29
C VAL A 110 -7.58 -3.31 -9.24
N THR A 111 -7.11 -4.00 -10.27
CA THR A 111 -7.98 -4.80 -11.15
C THR A 111 -8.33 -6.15 -10.54
N LYS A 112 -7.47 -6.71 -9.69
CA LYS A 112 -7.65 -8.04 -9.08
C LYS A 112 -8.39 -8.00 -7.74
N VAL A 113 -8.31 -6.90 -7.01
CA VAL A 113 -8.82 -6.80 -5.63
C VAL A 113 -9.85 -5.68 -5.53
N ALA A 114 -11.06 -6.03 -5.08
CA ALA A 114 -12.13 -5.05 -4.91
C ALA A 114 -11.81 -3.97 -3.88
N GLN A 115 -10.99 -4.30 -2.88
CA GLN A 115 -10.54 -3.37 -1.85
C GLN A 115 -9.02 -3.38 -1.79
N LEU A 116 -8.41 -2.19 -1.89
CA LEU A 116 -6.97 -2.06 -1.67
C LEU A 116 -6.63 -2.46 -0.23
N PRO A 117 -5.53 -3.23 0.01
CA PRO A 117 -5.10 -3.58 1.37
C PRO A 117 -4.73 -2.35 2.20
N PHE A 118 -4.63 -1.18 1.56
CA PHE A 118 -4.54 0.11 2.24
C PHE A 118 -5.66 0.34 3.24
N LEU A 119 -6.86 -0.23 3.06
CA LEU A 119 -7.91 -0.13 4.08
C LEU A 119 -7.51 -0.75 5.40
N SER A 120 -6.73 -1.82 5.42
CA SER A 120 -6.21 -2.38 6.67
C SER A 120 -5.07 -1.53 7.26
N VAL A 121 -4.26 -0.88 6.41
CA VAL A 121 -3.23 0.08 6.87
C VAL A 121 -3.87 1.33 7.38
N VAL A 122 -4.76 1.88 6.58
CA VAL A 122 -5.44 3.13 6.87
C VAL A 122 -6.42 2.92 8.03
N SER A 123 -7.00 1.72 8.23
CA SER A 123 -7.74 1.39 9.45
C SER A 123 -6.83 1.25 10.66
N ALA A 124 -5.58 0.79 10.52
CA ALA A 124 -4.58 0.87 11.57
C ALA A 124 -4.21 2.33 11.90
N PHE A 125 -4.19 3.22 10.90
CA PHE A 125 -4.16 4.68 11.11
C PHE A 125 -5.44 5.21 11.76
N GLY A 126 -6.60 4.62 11.48
CA GLY A 126 -7.87 4.99 12.10
C GLY A 126 -7.93 4.80 13.61
N HIS A 127 -7.02 3.99 14.15
CA HIS A 127 -6.76 3.87 15.60
C HIS A 127 -5.63 4.82 16.05
N SER A 128 -5.04 5.59 15.14
CA SER A 128 -4.00 6.56 15.46
C SER A 128 -4.56 7.78 16.20
N ASP A 129 -3.69 8.48 16.92
CA ASP A 129 -4.07 9.72 17.61
C ASP A 129 -4.53 10.81 16.63
N GLY A 130 -4.14 10.75 15.35
CA GLY A 130 -4.63 11.63 14.28
C GLY A 130 -6.14 11.48 14.04
N MET A 131 -6.67 10.26 14.02
CA MET A 131 -8.12 10.04 13.91
C MET A 131 -8.87 10.45 15.18
N LYS A 132 -8.28 10.29 16.36
CA LYS A 132 -8.87 10.79 17.60
C LYS A 132 -8.99 12.33 17.58
N ARG A 133 -7.96 13.03 17.09
CA ARG A 133 -7.99 14.49 16.90
C ARG A 133 -9.01 14.90 15.84
N TYR A 134 -9.04 14.24 14.69
CA TYR A 134 -10.07 14.47 13.67
C TYR A 134 -11.48 14.26 14.24
N ALA A 135 -11.70 13.17 14.96
CA ALA A 135 -12.96 12.90 15.64
C ALA A 135 -13.35 14.01 16.62
N ALA A 136 -12.40 14.51 17.42
CA ALA A 136 -12.63 15.61 18.36
C ALA A 136 -12.98 16.92 17.64
N ILE A 137 -12.28 17.28 16.56
CA ILE A 137 -12.56 18.47 15.74
C ILE A 137 -13.95 18.39 15.08
N GLN A 138 -14.36 17.21 14.62
CA GLN A 138 -15.65 16.98 13.98
C GLN A 138 -16.81 16.73 14.95
N GLY A 139 -16.57 16.83 16.27
CA GLY A 139 -17.59 16.56 17.28
C GLY A 139 -18.08 15.11 17.30
N ILE A 140 -17.25 14.17 16.88
CA ILE A 140 -17.55 12.74 16.91
C ILE A 140 -17.38 12.24 18.33
N THR A 141 -18.50 11.87 18.98
CA THR A 141 -18.51 11.51 20.40
C THR A 141 -18.71 10.02 20.65
N THR A 142 -19.16 9.26 19.65
CA THR A 142 -19.43 7.83 19.79
C THR A 142 -18.56 6.99 18.88
N LYS A 143 -18.23 5.77 19.32
CA LYS A 143 -17.50 4.78 18.51
C LYS A 143 -18.18 4.54 17.16
N ARG A 144 -19.50 4.44 17.15
CA ARG A 144 -20.28 4.20 15.93
C ARG A 144 -20.18 5.35 14.92
N GLN A 145 -20.20 6.60 15.38
CA GLN A 145 -19.95 7.77 14.52
C GLN A 145 -18.55 7.72 13.93
N ALA A 146 -17.54 7.41 14.76
CA ALA A 146 -16.16 7.28 14.29
C ALA A 146 -16.01 6.19 13.21
N GLU A 147 -16.69 5.05 13.37
CA GLU A 147 -16.69 3.95 12.38
C GLU A 147 -17.31 4.40 11.05
N TYR A 148 -18.44 5.12 11.05
CA TYR A 148 -19.05 5.66 9.83
C TYR A 148 -18.16 6.68 9.13
N CYS A 149 -17.60 7.63 9.88
CA CYS A 149 -16.70 8.64 9.33
C CYS A 149 -15.43 8.02 8.76
N ALA A 150 -14.83 7.06 9.47
CA ALA A 150 -13.66 6.32 8.99
C ALA A 150 -13.99 5.56 7.70
N THR A 151 -15.11 4.84 7.65
CA THR A 151 -15.55 4.10 6.46
C THR A 151 -15.71 5.03 5.28
N PHE A 152 -16.41 6.16 5.44
CA PHE A 152 -16.62 7.14 4.39
C PHE A 152 -15.29 7.69 3.87
N TYR A 153 -14.42 8.13 4.77
CA TYR A 153 -13.12 8.70 4.43
C TYR A 153 -12.23 7.70 3.66
N TYR A 154 -12.13 6.49 4.18
CA TYR A 154 -11.27 5.47 3.57
C TYR A 154 -11.80 4.94 2.24
N THR A 155 -13.12 4.81 2.11
CA THR A 155 -13.73 4.44 0.84
C THR A 155 -13.48 5.51 -0.22
N GLY A 156 -13.64 6.79 0.14
CA GLY A 156 -13.33 7.91 -0.74
C GLY A 156 -11.86 7.96 -1.16
N LEU A 157 -10.94 7.83 -0.20
CA LEU A 157 -9.50 7.77 -0.49
C LEU A 157 -9.14 6.60 -1.40
N THR A 158 -9.69 5.41 -1.14
CA THR A 158 -9.47 4.23 -1.99
C THR A 158 -9.97 4.44 -3.41
N ALA A 159 -11.14 5.06 -3.56
CA ALA A 159 -11.72 5.39 -4.87
C ALA A 159 -10.85 6.41 -5.63
N MET A 160 -10.34 7.45 -4.94
CA MET A 160 -9.41 8.42 -5.52
C MET A 160 -8.11 7.75 -5.99
N ILE A 161 -7.49 6.91 -5.17
CA ILE A 161 -6.26 6.19 -5.52
C ILE A 161 -6.50 5.28 -6.73
N ARG A 162 -7.62 4.56 -6.76
CA ARG A 162 -7.99 3.73 -7.91
C ARG A 162 -8.11 4.56 -9.18
N MET A 163 -8.86 5.65 -9.15
CA MET A 163 -9.03 6.56 -10.30
C MET A 163 -7.69 7.13 -10.77
N TRP A 164 -6.82 7.51 -9.85
CA TRP A 164 -5.46 7.98 -10.15
C TRP A 164 -4.62 6.92 -10.86
N LEU A 165 -4.61 5.68 -10.35
CA LEU A 165 -3.90 4.55 -10.95
C LEU A 165 -4.44 4.20 -12.34
N GLU A 166 -5.77 4.14 -12.51
CA GLU A 166 -6.45 3.88 -13.79
C GLU A 166 -6.21 5.02 -14.80
N GLY A 167 -6.09 6.26 -14.32
CA GLY A 167 -5.75 7.46 -15.11
C GLY A 167 -4.27 7.58 -15.46
N GLY A 168 -3.41 6.63 -15.04
CA GLY A 168 -1.98 6.63 -15.34
C GLY A 168 -1.13 7.51 -14.42
N CYS A 169 -1.63 7.86 -13.24
CA CYS A 169 -0.93 8.66 -12.21
C CYS A 169 -0.43 10.00 -12.76
N GLN A 170 -1.32 10.78 -13.40
CA GLN A 170 -0.96 12.06 -14.01
C GLN A 170 -0.66 13.15 -12.98
N GLU A 171 -1.38 13.13 -11.86
CA GLU A 171 -1.16 14.05 -10.75
C GLU A 171 0.08 13.66 -9.94
N THR A 172 0.78 14.66 -9.44
CA THR A 172 1.89 14.47 -8.50
C THR A 172 1.38 14.07 -7.11
N PRO A 173 2.21 13.48 -6.24
CA PRO A 173 1.86 13.21 -4.84
C PRO A 173 1.34 14.43 -4.09
N ASP A 174 1.90 15.62 -4.33
CA ASP A 174 1.45 16.87 -3.73
C ASP A 174 0.05 17.27 -4.21
N GLU A 175 -0.23 17.18 -5.51
CA GLU A 175 -1.55 17.45 -6.07
C GLU A 175 -2.58 16.45 -5.55
N MET A 176 -2.24 15.19 -5.43
CA MET A 176 -3.11 14.17 -4.83
C MET A 176 -3.42 14.47 -3.36
N TYR A 177 -2.42 14.94 -2.60
CA TYR A 177 -2.64 15.39 -1.23
C TYR A 177 -3.60 16.59 -1.17
N ASP A 178 -3.39 17.58 -2.03
CA ASP A 178 -4.23 18.78 -2.07
C ASP A 178 -5.69 18.44 -2.43
N LEU A 179 -5.91 17.57 -3.41
CA LEU A 179 -7.23 17.07 -3.76
C LEU A 179 -7.91 16.35 -2.60
N MET A 180 -7.18 15.49 -1.88
CA MET A 180 -7.68 14.78 -0.70
C MET A 180 -8.00 15.76 0.44
N SER A 181 -7.07 16.71 0.72
CA SER A 181 -7.23 17.67 1.82
C SER A 181 -8.35 18.68 1.59
N PHE A 182 -8.63 19.03 0.33
CA PHE A 182 -9.75 19.88 -0.04
C PHE A 182 -11.09 19.27 0.39
N GLN A 183 -11.28 17.96 0.17
CA GLN A 183 -12.50 17.25 0.58
C GLN A 183 -12.69 17.29 2.11
N THR A 184 -11.61 17.17 2.88
CA THR A 184 -11.68 17.24 4.35
C THR A 184 -11.94 18.64 4.86
N LYS A 185 -11.44 19.69 4.19
CA LYS A 185 -11.69 21.10 4.56
C LYS A 185 -13.13 21.55 4.28
N ILE A 186 -13.78 21.05 3.22
CA ILE A 186 -15.19 21.35 2.92
C ILE A 186 -16.11 20.79 4.01
N MET A 187 -15.79 19.61 4.55
CA MET A 187 -16.58 18.97 5.61
C MET A 187 -16.37 19.58 7.00
N ALA A 188 -15.35 20.43 7.17
CA ALA A 188 -15.01 21.08 8.45
C ALA A 188 -15.64 22.47 8.62
N ARG A 189 -16.46 22.93 7.65
CA ARG A 189 -17.25 24.19 7.70
C ARG A 189 -18.71 23.90 7.99
#